data_921761b9918d2415e704ef802a2b968d
#
_entry.id   921761b9918d2415e704ef802a2b968d
#
_cell.length_a   1.000
_cell.length_b   1.000
_cell.length_c   1.000
_cell.angle_alpha   90.00
_cell.angle_beta   90.00
_cell.angle_gamma   90.00
#
_symmetry.space_group_name_H-M   'P 1'
#
loop_
_entity.id
_entity.type
_entity.pdbx_description
1 polymer ?
#
loop_
_entity_poly.entity_id
_entity_poly.type
_entity_poly.pdbx_seq_one_letter_code
_entity_poly.pdbx_strand_id
1 'polypeptide(L)'
;MDNIKHISNEFIEENTNFLELISEIKQYFSSNEVIVPMRHHHDFPNPEVQADSTLLLMPAWNPSKNAGVKIVTVSPENEQFDLPSIQGTYIYFDAIKGSIKAILEAKSLTVKRTAAASALAASYLSRKDASSLLMIGTGALSINLIKAHAAVRPIKEVFIWGRNFEKATAICAVLKNEKFTIKAIKTIAEKITEVAIISCATL
;
A
#
# COMPACT_ATOMS: atom_id res chain seq x y z
N MET A 1 -12.43 -11.09 -29.52
CA MET A 1 -11.45 -10.82 -28.46
C MET A 1 -12.21 -10.30 -27.27
N ASP A 2 -12.10 -10.94 -26.11
CA ASP A 2 -12.72 -10.43 -24.88
C ASP A 2 -12.16 -9.03 -24.62
N ASN A 3 -13.03 -8.09 -24.33
CA ASN A 3 -12.63 -6.70 -24.08
C ASN A 3 -11.83 -6.64 -22.77
N ILE A 4 -10.52 -6.39 -22.85
CA ILE A 4 -9.64 -6.27 -21.69
C ILE A 4 -10.05 -5.03 -20.90
N LYS A 5 -10.38 -5.20 -19.61
CA LYS A 5 -10.74 -4.08 -18.75
C LYS A 5 -9.49 -3.32 -18.31
N HIS A 6 -9.49 -2.00 -18.45
CA HIS A 6 -8.49 -1.12 -17.84
C HIS A 6 -9.07 -0.53 -16.54
N ILE A 7 -8.35 -0.71 -15.43
CA ILE A 7 -8.79 -0.29 -14.10
C ILE A 7 -7.80 0.75 -13.58
N SER A 8 -8.28 1.97 -13.41
CA SER A 8 -7.46 3.11 -12.96
C SER A 8 -7.24 3.12 -11.45
N ASN A 9 -6.28 3.93 -11.00
CA ASN A 9 -6.05 4.17 -9.58
C ASN A 9 -7.27 4.76 -8.89
N GLU A 10 -8.00 5.68 -9.54
CA GLU A 10 -9.21 6.31 -9.02
C GLU A 10 -10.29 5.26 -8.77
N PHE A 11 -10.52 4.36 -9.73
CA PHE A 11 -11.48 3.28 -9.55
C PHE A 11 -11.12 2.39 -8.35
N ILE A 12 -9.83 2.05 -8.17
CA ILE A 12 -9.36 1.26 -7.04
C ILE A 12 -9.56 2.02 -5.72
N GLU A 13 -9.29 3.34 -5.69
CA GLU A 13 -9.49 4.16 -4.49
C GLU A 13 -10.95 4.22 -4.07
N GLU A 14 -11.86 4.39 -4.99
CA GLU A 14 -13.29 4.55 -4.74
C GLU A 14 -13.99 3.22 -4.39
N ASN A 15 -13.52 2.12 -4.97
CA ASN A 15 -14.20 0.82 -4.89
C ASN A 15 -13.51 -0.19 -3.96
N THR A 16 -12.49 0.22 -3.17
CA THR A 16 -11.84 -0.68 -2.23
C THR A 16 -12.13 -0.30 -0.78
N ASN A 17 -12.86 -1.16 -0.09
CA ASN A 17 -13.11 -1.06 1.36
C ASN A 17 -12.01 -1.79 2.13
N PHE A 18 -11.45 -1.16 3.20
CA PHE A 18 -10.38 -1.77 3.98
C PHE A 18 -10.82 -2.99 4.77
N LEU A 19 -12.02 -3.03 5.33
CA LEU A 19 -12.48 -4.21 6.08
C LEU A 19 -12.62 -5.43 5.18
N GLU A 20 -13.18 -5.26 3.99
CA GLU A 20 -13.30 -6.31 2.98
C GLU A 20 -11.92 -6.77 2.51
N LEU A 21 -11.03 -5.83 2.14
CA LEU A 21 -9.68 -6.15 1.69
C LEU A 21 -8.86 -6.89 2.77
N ILE A 22 -8.96 -6.48 4.03
CA ILE A 22 -8.31 -7.14 5.16
C ILE A 22 -8.85 -8.55 5.36
N SER A 23 -10.17 -8.74 5.22
CA SER A 23 -10.80 -10.06 5.29
C SER A 23 -10.30 -10.99 4.19
N GLU A 24 -10.24 -10.51 2.95
CA GLU A 24 -9.71 -11.27 1.81
C GLU A 24 -8.23 -11.64 2.01
N ILE A 25 -7.39 -10.67 2.41
CA ILE A 25 -5.97 -10.94 2.69
C ILE A 25 -5.80 -11.99 3.79
N LYS A 26 -6.61 -11.91 4.86
CA LYS A 26 -6.61 -12.90 5.94
C LYS A 26 -6.94 -14.29 5.42
N GLN A 27 -7.98 -14.42 4.58
CA GLN A 27 -8.39 -15.70 4.00
C GLN A 27 -7.25 -16.29 3.16
N TYR A 28 -6.64 -15.48 2.29
CA TYR A 28 -5.54 -15.97 1.43
C TYR A 28 -4.27 -16.31 2.21
N PHE A 29 -3.95 -15.59 3.28
CA PHE A 29 -2.81 -15.93 4.15
C PHE A 29 -3.02 -17.21 4.96
N SER A 30 -4.25 -17.58 5.24
CA SER A 30 -4.60 -18.84 5.93
C SER A 30 -4.85 -20.02 4.97
N SER A 31 -4.79 -19.81 3.67
CA SER A 31 -5.05 -20.79 2.61
C SER A 31 -3.76 -21.18 1.91
N ASN A 32 -3.69 -22.44 1.46
CA ASN A 32 -2.64 -22.95 0.60
C ASN A 32 -3.04 -22.99 -0.88
N GLU A 33 -4.18 -22.36 -1.23
CA GLU A 33 -4.70 -22.38 -2.60
C GLU A 33 -3.92 -21.49 -3.56
N VAL A 34 -3.29 -20.42 -3.04
CA VAL A 34 -2.56 -19.47 -3.86
C VAL A 34 -1.07 -19.79 -3.86
N ILE A 35 -0.54 -20.02 -5.03
CA ILE A 35 0.89 -20.25 -5.25
C ILE A 35 1.54 -18.91 -5.55
N VAL A 36 2.54 -18.55 -4.73
CA VAL A 36 3.30 -17.30 -4.85
C VAL A 36 4.79 -17.65 -4.99
N PRO A 37 5.32 -17.75 -6.21
CA PRO A 37 6.74 -17.99 -6.42
C PRO A 37 7.60 -16.83 -5.90
N MET A 38 8.91 -17.10 -5.75
CA MET A 38 9.88 -16.03 -5.53
C MET A 38 9.75 -14.99 -6.66
N ARG A 39 9.71 -13.71 -6.29
CA ARG A 39 9.71 -12.63 -7.28
C ARG A 39 10.99 -12.65 -8.10
N HIS A 40 10.87 -12.36 -9.38
CA HIS A 40 12.02 -12.14 -10.24
C HIS A 40 12.51 -10.70 -10.07
N HIS A 41 13.82 -10.55 -9.99
CA HIS A 41 14.51 -9.29 -9.77
C HIS A 41 15.60 -9.18 -10.84
N HIS A 42 15.53 -8.12 -11.64
CA HIS A 42 16.47 -7.88 -12.73
C HIS A 42 16.94 -6.43 -12.69
N ASP A 43 18.20 -6.22 -12.38
CA ASP A 43 18.80 -4.90 -12.49
C ASP A 43 19.27 -4.68 -13.93
N PHE A 44 19.11 -3.47 -14.39
CA PHE A 44 19.58 -3.06 -15.72
C PHE A 44 20.13 -1.63 -15.66
N PRO A 45 21.24 -1.35 -16.39
CA PRO A 45 21.87 -0.05 -16.35
C PRO A 45 20.96 1.02 -16.95
N ASN A 46 20.97 2.20 -16.33
CA ASN A 46 20.37 3.41 -16.87
C ASN A 46 21.49 4.44 -17.08
N PRO A 47 22.09 4.51 -18.29
CA PRO A 47 23.25 5.35 -18.56
C PRO A 47 22.95 6.85 -18.45
N GLU A 48 21.70 7.27 -18.65
CA GLU A 48 21.30 8.69 -18.58
C GLU A 48 21.48 9.28 -17.17
N VAL A 49 21.31 8.46 -16.14
CA VAL A 49 21.38 8.89 -14.73
C VAL A 49 22.55 8.26 -13.97
N GLN A 50 23.36 7.45 -14.63
CA GLN A 50 24.51 6.72 -14.05
C GLN A 50 24.12 5.88 -12.81
N ALA A 51 22.93 5.33 -12.82
CA ALA A 51 22.40 4.47 -11.78
C ALA A 51 21.63 3.29 -12.40
N ASP A 52 21.51 2.20 -11.66
CA ASP A 52 20.74 1.06 -12.12
C ASP A 52 19.24 1.26 -11.83
N SER A 53 18.43 0.77 -12.75
CA SER A 53 17.00 0.56 -12.56
C SER A 53 16.73 -0.93 -12.30
N THR A 54 15.65 -1.24 -11.60
CA THR A 54 15.26 -2.61 -11.28
C THR A 54 13.90 -2.93 -11.89
N LEU A 55 13.79 -4.08 -12.58
CA LEU A 55 12.51 -4.67 -12.97
C LEU A 55 12.16 -5.81 -12.02
N LEU A 56 10.97 -5.74 -11.42
CA LEU A 56 10.41 -6.76 -10.55
C LEU A 56 9.20 -7.41 -11.22
N LEU A 57 9.22 -8.73 -11.34
CA LEU A 57 8.06 -9.53 -11.78
C LEU A 57 7.56 -10.36 -10.60
N MET A 58 6.30 -10.16 -10.24
CA MET A 58 5.68 -10.78 -9.05
C MET A 58 4.44 -11.57 -9.47
N PRO A 59 4.63 -12.81 -9.97
CA PRO A 59 3.51 -13.67 -10.33
C PRO A 59 2.85 -14.30 -9.09
N ALA A 60 1.55 -14.58 -9.20
CA ALA A 60 0.81 -15.39 -8.25
C ALA A 60 -0.40 -16.00 -8.95
N TRP A 61 -0.84 -17.19 -8.53
CA TRP A 61 -2.02 -17.83 -9.10
C TRP A 61 -2.71 -18.78 -8.14
N ASN A 62 -4.02 -18.88 -8.32
CA ASN A 62 -4.83 -20.00 -7.85
C ASN A 62 -5.15 -20.87 -9.07
N PRO A 63 -4.68 -22.12 -9.14
CA PRO A 63 -4.77 -22.96 -10.35
C PRO A 63 -6.19 -23.13 -10.91
N SER A 64 -7.21 -23.05 -10.07
CA SER A 64 -8.60 -23.27 -10.44
C SER A 64 -9.39 -22.00 -10.71
N LYS A 65 -8.81 -20.83 -10.48
CA LYS A 65 -9.56 -19.56 -10.49
C LYS A 65 -8.86 -18.47 -11.28
N ASN A 66 -7.75 -17.99 -10.75
CA ASN A 66 -7.14 -16.73 -11.15
C ASN A 66 -5.63 -16.80 -11.21
N ALA A 67 -5.04 -16.04 -12.10
CA ALA A 67 -3.61 -15.79 -12.12
C ALA A 67 -3.34 -14.29 -12.31
N GLY A 68 -2.17 -13.84 -11.95
CA GLY A 68 -1.77 -12.47 -12.20
C GLY A 68 -0.30 -12.24 -12.03
N VAL A 69 0.17 -11.15 -12.57
CA VAL A 69 1.54 -10.69 -12.39
C VAL A 69 1.56 -9.20 -12.14
N LYS A 70 2.22 -8.79 -11.06
CA LYS A 70 2.56 -7.39 -10.85
C LYS A 70 3.95 -7.14 -11.47
N ILE A 71 4.00 -6.18 -12.37
CA ILE A 71 5.22 -5.69 -13.01
C ILE A 71 5.53 -4.35 -12.38
N VAL A 72 6.74 -4.16 -11.85
CA VAL A 72 7.17 -2.92 -11.21
C VAL A 72 8.56 -2.57 -11.69
N THR A 73 8.76 -1.31 -12.05
CA THR A 73 10.08 -0.72 -12.24
C THR A 73 10.42 0.17 -11.05
N VAL A 74 11.67 0.08 -10.60
CA VAL A 74 12.24 0.97 -9.60
C VAL A 74 13.39 1.70 -10.24
N SER A 75 13.26 3.00 -10.41
CA SER A 75 14.26 3.90 -11.00
C SER A 75 14.51 5.04 -10.00
N PRO A 76 15.51 4.93 -9.12
CA PRO A 76 15.71 5.84 -7.99
C PRO A 76 15.81 7.31 -8.40
N GLU A 77 16.44 7.57 -9.56
CA GLU A 77 16.73 8.91 -10.05
C GLU A 77 15.61 9.54 -10.91
N ASN A 78 14.41 8.93 -10.94
CA ASN A 78 13.30 9.42 -11.76
C ASN A 78 12.80 10.82 -11.36
N GLU A 79 13.14 11.30 -10.17
CA GLU A 79 12.85 12.69 -9.75
C GLU A 79 13.43 13.72 -10.74
N GLN A 80 14.54 13.41 -11.42
CA GLN A 80 15.14 14.27 -12.47
C GLN A 80 14.22 14.47 -13.68
N PHE A 81 13.27 13.56 -13.88
CA PHE A 81 12.31 13.58 -14.98
C PHE A 81 10.89 13.93 -14.52
N ASP A 82 10.72 14.44 -13.29
CA ASP A 82 9.42 14.66 -12.65
C ASP A 82 8.52 13.42 -12.61
N LEU A 83 9.13 12.24 -12.53
CA LEU A 83 8.45 10.95 -12.49
C LEU A 83 8.64 10.26 -11.12
N PRO A 84 7.66 9.42 -10.70
CA PRO A 84 7.84 8.61 -9.51
C PRO A 84 8.96 7.58 -9.69
N SER A 85 9.74 7.35 -8.64
CA SER A 85 10.79 6.32 -8.63
C SER A 85 10.24 4.91 -8.80
N ILE A 86 8.98 4.67 -8.43
CA ILE A 86 8.31 3.37 -8.53
C ILE A 86 7.11 3.51 -9.44
N GLN A 87 7.09 2.73 -10.51
CA GLN A 87 5.99 2.64 -11.45
C GLN A 87 5.61 1.17 -11.65
N GLY A 88 4.38 0.89 -12.00
CA GLY A 88 4.00 -0.49 -12.23
C GLY A 88 2.56 -0.68 -12.68
N THR A 89 2.30 -1.89 -13.13
CA THR A 89 0.99 -2.38 -13.53
C THR A 89 0.75 -3.78 -12.98
N TYR A 90 -0.51 -4.18 -12.91
CA TYR A 90 -0.91 -5.54 -12.59
C TYR A 90 -1.74 -6.10 -13.71
N ILE A 91 -1.36 -7.27 -14.23
CA ILE A 91 -2.10 -7.99 -15.26
C ILE A 91 -2.82 -9.17 -14.61
N TYR A 92 -4.13 -9.23 -14.80
CA TYR A 92 -5.01 -10.25 -14.24
C TYR A 92 -5.49 -11.21 -15.33
N PHE A 93 -5.37 -12.50 -15.08
CA PHE A 93 -5.67 -13.57 -16.02
C PHE A 93 -6.75 -14.52 -15.50
N ASP A 94 -7.46 -15.11 -16.41
CA ASP A 94 -8.19 -16.36 -16.19
C ASP A 94 -7.18 -17.52 -16.15
N ALA A 95 -7.07 -18.20 -15.01
CA ALA A 95 -6.06 -19.26 -14.86
C ALA A 95 -6.34 -20.52 -15.69
N ILE A 96 -7.59 -20.72 -16.15
CA ILE A 96 -7.99 -21.88 -16.93
C ILE A 96 -7.74 -21.64 -18.43
N LYS A 97 -8.10 -20.44 -18.92
CA LYS A 97 -8.05 -20.11 -20.36
C LYS A 97 -6.79 -19.35 -20.75
N GLY A 98 -6.01 -18.83 -19.79
CA GLY A 98 -4.85 -18.00 -20.04
C GLY A 98 -5.20 -16.61 -20.61
N SER A 99 -6.48 -16.25 -20.68
CA SER A 99 -6.91 -14.99 -21.27
C SER A 99 -6.73 -13.82 -20.29
N ILE A 100 -6.21 -12.67 -20.78
CA ILE A 100 -6.11 -11.45 -19.99
C ILE A 100 -7.53 -10.90 -19.77
N LYS A 101 -7.90 -10.70 -18.51
CA LYS A 101 -9.19 -10.16 -18.09
C LYS A 101 -9.13 -8.67 -17.77
N ALA A 102 -8.03 -8.23 -17.14
CA ALA A 102 -7.86 -6.83 -16.78
C ALA A 102 -6.38 -6.43 -16.69
N ILE A 103 -6.14 -5.14 -16.90
CA ILE A 103 -4.89 -4.45 -16.62
C ILE A 103 -5.21 -3.36 -15.60
N LEU A 104 -4.51 -3.36 -14.46
CA LEU A 104 -4.75 -2.43 -13.36
C LEU A 104 -3.53 -1.54 -13.18
N GLU A 105 -3.75 -0.27 -12.90
CA GLU A 105 -2.70 0.61 -12.42
C GLU A 105 -2.24 0.18 -11.02
N ALA A 106 -0.94 -0.06 -10.84
CA ALA A 106 -0.45 -0.72 -9.64
C ALA A 106 -0.20 0.21 -8.44
N LYS A 107 -0.30 1.54 -8.59
CA LYS A 107 0.00 2.49 -7.51
C LYS A 107 -0.97 2.31 -6.34
N SER A 108 -2.25 2.56 -6.55
CA SER A 108 -3.28 2.43 -5.50
C SER A 108 -3.43 0.99 -5.01
N LEU A 109 -3.36 0.02 -5.91
CA LEU A 109 -3.37 -1.40 -5.54
C LEU A 109 -2.23 -1.73 -4.56
N THR A 110 -1.00 -1.28 -4.85
CA THR A 110 0.17 -1.53 -4.00
C THR A 110 0.03 -0.86 -2.64
N VAL A 111 -0.42 0.38 -2.60
CA VAL A 111 -0.58 1.14 -1.36
C VAL A 111 -1.68 0.53 -0.48
N LYS A 112 -2.85 0.26 -1.04
CA LYS A 112 -3.99 -0.30 -0.28
C LYS A 112 -3.70 -1.70 0.25
N ARG A 113 -3.15 -2.62 -0.57
CA ARG A 113 -2.84 -3.97 -0.10
C ARG A 113 -1.76 -3.96 1.00
N THR A 114 -0.79 -3.02 0.93
CA THR A 114 0.25 -2.89 1.96
C THR A 114 -0.34 -2.38 3.27
N ALA A 115 -1.17 -1.35 3.20
CA ALA A 115 -1.88 -0.83 4.37
C ALA A 115 -2.81 -1.86 5.00
N ALA A 116 -3.54 -2.62 4.19
CA ALA A 116 -4.43 -3.68 4.66
C ALA A 116 -3.66 -4.82 5.34
N ALA A 117 -2.50 -5.24 4.81
CA ALA A 117 -1.66 -6.26 5.46
C ALA A 117 -1.11 -5.77 6.81
N SER A 118 -0.69 -4.50 6.91
CA SER A 118 -0.26 -3.89 8.17
C SER A 118 -1.40 -3.85 9.20
N ALA A 119 -2.60 -3.45 8.78
CA ALA A 119 -3.76 -3.41 9.65
C ALA A 119 -4.23 -4.82 10.06
N LEU A 120 -4.11 -5.81 9.17
CA LEU A 120 -4.36 -7.21 9.52
C LEU A 120 -3.44 -7.67 10.65
N ALA A 121 -2.14 -7.41 10.55
CA ALA A 121 -1.19 -7.71 11.62
C ALA A 121 -1.56 -6.98 12.91
N ALA A 122 -1.88 -5.69 12.84
CA ALA A 122 -2.31 -4.91 14.00
C ALA A 122 -3.60 -5.45 14.64
N SER A 123 -4.50 -6.06 13.86
CA SER A 123 -5.73 -6.67 14.39
C SER A 123 -5.46 -7.84 15.34
N TYR A 124 -4.31 -8.49 15.23
CA TYR A 124 -3.87 -9.57 16.13
C TYR A 124 -2.94 -9.09 17.23
N LEU A 125 -2.06 -8.14 16.93
CA LEU A 125 -0.94 -7.77 17.80
C LEU A 125 -1.22 -6.57 18.70
N SER A 126 -2.12 -5.66 18.31
CA SER A 126 -2.47 -4.52 19.14
C SER A 126 -3.66 -4.81 20.07
N ARG A 127 -3.75 -4.07 21.18
CA ARG A 127 -4.90 -4.16 22.09
C ARG A 127 -6.20 -3.83 21.35
N LYS A 128 -7.29 -4.48 21.72
CA LYS A 128 -8.61 -4.26 21.09
C LYS A 128 -9.16 -2.85 21.31
N ASP A 129 -8.81 -2.23 22.42
CA ASP A 129 -9.17 -0.88 22.83
C ASP A 129 -8.21 0.22 22.39
N ALA A 130 -7.21 -0.14 21.56
CA ALA A 130 -6.22 0.82 21.05
C ALA A 130 -6.90 1.97 20.30
N SER A 131 -6.76 3.18 20.84
CA SER A 131 -7.48 4.37 20.38
C SER A 131 -6.57 5.50 19.87
N SER A 132 -5.26 5.33 19.92
CA SER A 132 -4.30 6.31 19.45
C SER A 132 -3.24 5.68 18.52
N LEU A 133 -2.89 6.39 17.46
CA LEU A 133 -1.95 5.97 16.43
C LEU A 133 -0.90 7.07 16.19
N LEU A 134 0.36 6.69 16.19
CA LEU A 134 1.46 7.52 15.66
C LEU A 134 1.88 6.99 14.29
N MET A 135 1.66 7.81 13.27
CA MET A 135 2.16 7.56 11.92
C MET A 135 3.51 8.25 11.72
N ILE A 136 4.55 7.47 11.49
CA ILE A 136 5.90 7.95 11.20
C ILE A 136 6.16 7.79 9.71
N GLY A 137 6.22 8.92 9.01
CA GLY A 137 6.36 9.01 7.56
C GLY A 137 5.20 9.76 6.92
N THR A 138 5.50 10.47 5.82
CA THR A 138 4.57 11.31 5.05
C THR A 138 4.54 10.92 3.57
N GLY A 139 4.92 9.69 3.27
CA GLY A 139 4.93 9.14 1.91
C GLY A 139 3.57 8.64 1.44
N ALA A 140 3.54 8.03 0.25
CA ALA A 140 2.32 7.55 -0.40
C ALA A 140 1.49 6.56 0.44
N LEU A 141 2.13 5.81 1.35
CA LEU A 141 1.47 4.83 2.22
C LEU A 141 0.70 5.45 3.39
N SER A 142 1.10 6.65 3.84
CA SER A 142 0.69 7.19 5.15
C SER A 142 -0.82 7.32 5.32
N ILE A 143 -1.52 7.89 4.36
CA ILE A 143 -2.99 8.08 4.40
C ILE A 143 -3.70 6.73 4.49
N ASN A 144 -3.29 5.79 3.65
CA ASN A 144 -3.91 4.47 3.60
C ASN A 144 -3.60 3.63 4.85
N LEU A 145 -2.39 3.73 5.43
CA LEU A 145 -2.06 3.10 6.70
C LEU A 145 -2.95 3.64 7.83
N ILE A 146 -3.10 4.95 7.94
CA ILE A 146 -3.98 5.57 8.94
C ILE A 146 -5.41 5.04 8.80
N LYS A 147 -5.97 5.08 7.59
CA LYS A 147 -7.34 4.60 7.33
C LYS A 147 -7.50 3.10 7.61
N ALA A 148 -6.52 2.28 7.24
CA ALA A 148 -6.57 0.84 7.46
C ALA A 148 -6.50 0.48 8.96
N HIS A 149 -5.63 1.15 9.74
CA HIS A 149 -5.59 0.96 11.19
C HIS A 149 -6.89 1.41 11.86
N ALA A 150 -7.47 2.55 11.44
CA ALA A 150 -8.75 3.02 11.93
C ALA A 150 -9.93 2.11 11.57
N ALA A 151 -9.81 1.31 10.51
CA ALA A 151 -10.81 0.31 10.16
C ALA A 151 -10.84 -0.90 11.13
N VAL A 152 -9.71 -1.26 11.74
CA VAL A 152 -9.59 -2.45 12.61
C VAL A 152 -9.54 -2.12 14.10
N ARG A 153 -9.35 -0.86 14.48
CA ARG A 153 -9.28 -0.39 15.89
C ARG A 153 -10.09 0.88 16.07
N PRO A 154 -10.61 1.14 17.27
CA PRO A 154 -11.40 2.33 17.57
C PRO A 154 -10.52 3.57 17.72
N ILE A 155 -9.76 3.91 16.66
CA ILE A 155 -8.84 5.04 16.66
C ILE A 155 -9.62 6.35 16.80
N LYS A 156 -9.26 7.14 17.82
CA LYS A 156 -9.83 8.46 18.11
C LYS A 156 -8.83 9.57 17.84
N GLU A 157 -7.53 9.27 17.98
CA GLU A 157 -6.46 10.25 17.84
C GLU A 157 -5.35 9.69 16.95
N VAL A 158 -4.91 10.50 16.00
CA VAL A 158 -3.79 10.22 15.13
C VAL A 158 -2.77 11.33 15.24
N PHE A 159 -1.52 10.95 15.46
CA PHE A 159 -0.39 11.85 15.38
C PHE A 159 0.43 11.46 14.16
N ILE A 160 0.90 12.45 13.40
CA ILE A 160 1.74 12.20 12.23
C ILE A 160 3.04 12.99 12.31
N TRP A 161 4.12 12.28 12.07
CA TRP A 161 5.45 12.86 12.01
C TRP A 161 6.12 12.55 10.65
N GLY A 162 6.87 13.52 10.16
CA GLY A 162 7.75 13.38 8.99
C GLY A 162 8.87 14.40 9.02
N ARG A 163 9.97 14.12 8.32
CA ARG A 163 11.12 15.05 8.19
C ARG A 163 10.68 16.44 7.69
N ASN A 164 9.66 16.47 6.85
CA ASN A 164 9.03 17.71 6.40
C ASN A 164 7.69 17.87 7.12
N PHE A 165 7.61 18.85 8.02
CA PHE A 165 6.42 19.15 8.82
C PHE A 165 5.24 19.65 7.96
N GLU A 166 5.51 20.34 6.87
CA GLU A 166 4.47 20.84 5.95
C GLU A 166 3.75 19.69 5.27
N LYS A 167 4.49 18.62 4.85
CA LYS A 167 3.88 17.41 4.31
C LYS A 167 2.99 16.71 5.35
N ALA A 168 3.40 16.66 6.62
CA ALA A 168 2.58 16.12 7.70
C ALA A 168 1.30 16.94 7.90
N THR A 169 1.39 18.26 7.88
CA THR A 169 0.25 19.16 7.98
C THR A 169 -0.70 19.03 6.79
N ALA A 170 -0.18 18.85 5.58
CA ALA A 170 -1.00 18.61 4.38
C ALA A 170 -1.82 17.32 4.50
N ILE A 171 -1.24 16.25 5.05
CA ILE A 171 -1.98 14.98 5.30
C ILE A 171 -3.08 15.21 6.34
N CYS A 172 -2.84 16.01 7.40
CA CYS A 172 -3.88 16.37 8.36
C CYS A 172 -5.06 17.08 7.69
N ALA A 173 -4.80 17.97 6.74
CA ALA A 173 -5.84 18.67 5.98
C ALA A 173 -6.68 17.70 5.12
N VAL A 174 -6.05 16.71 4.49
CA VAL A 174 -6.75 15.67 3.71
C VAL A 174 -7.66 14.81 4.58
N LEU A 175 -7.23 14.48 5.80
CA LEU A 175 -7.95 13.57 6.71
C LEU A 175 -8.84 14.29 7.74
N LYS A 176 -9.05 15.61 7.63
CA LYS A 176 -9.79 16.41 8.60
C LYS A 176 -11.25 16.00 8.83
N ASN A 177 -11.87 15.33 7.86
CA ASN A 177 -13.27 14.89 7.92
C ASN A 177 -13.44 13.42 8.36
N GLU A 178 -12.35 12.75 8.73
CA GLU A 178 -12.42 11.40 9.25
C GLU A 178 -13.00 11.36 10.68
N LYS A 179 -13.35 10.15 11.16
CA LYS A 179 -13.95 9.96 12.50
C LYS A 179 -12.96 10.06 13.68
N PHE A 180 -11.73 10.47 13.41
CA PHE A 180 -10.67 10.67 14.39
C PHE A 180 -10.09 12.08 14.29
N THR A 181 -9.47 12.56 15.36
CA THR A 181 -8.66 13.77 15.30
C THR A 181 -7.28 13.45 14.76
N ILE A 182 -6.69 14.35 13.95
CA ILE A 182 -5.34 14.18 13.44
C ILE A 182 -4.51 15.43 13.66
N LYS A 183 -3.26 15.27 14.13
CA LYS A 183 -2.34 16.35 14.42
C LYS A 183 -0.92 16.02 13.94
N ALA A 184 -0.32 16.97 13.22
CA ALA A 184 1.11 16.92 12.92
C ALA A 184 1.92 17.27 14.18
N ILE A 185 2.99 16.52 14.45
CA ILE A 185 3.91 16.76 15.58
C ILE A 185 5.30 17.06 15.03
N LYS A 186 6.06 17.85 15.80
CA LYS A 186 7.41 18.27 15.39
C LYS A 186 8.48 17.22 15.69
N THR A 187 8.30 16.46 16.76
CA THR A 187 9.23 15.41 17.18
C THR A 187 8.46 14.15 17.55
N ILE A 188 9.06 12.99 17.26
CA ILE A 188 8.49 11.68 17.62
C ILE A 188 8.36 11.56 19.15
N ALA A 189 9.31 12.14 19.90
CA ALA A 189 9.35 12.09 21.34
C ALA A 189 8.10 12.66 22.03
N GLU A 190 7.37 13.56 21.36
CA GLU A 190 6.14 14.14 21.90
C GLU A 190 5.05 13.08 22.18
N LYS A 191 5.05 11.96 21.45
CA LYS A 191 3.94 11.00 21.50
C LYS A 191 4.32 9.53 21.53
N ILE A 192 5.57 9.18 21.31
CA ILE A 192 6.00 7.77 21.15
C ILE A 192 5.67 6.88 22.36
N THR A 193 5.68 7.42 23.56
CA THR A 193 5.39 6.68 24.80
C THR A 193 3.91 6.67 25.19
N GLU A 194 3.07 7.49 24.53
CA GLU A 194 1.68 7.70 24.89
C GLU A 194 0.70 6.99 23.96
N VAL A 195 1.14 6.65 22.75
CA VAL A 195 0.25 6.05 21.73
C VAL A 195 0.15 4.54 21.87
N ALA A 196 -1.00 4.00 21.48
CA ALA A 196 -1.25 2.58 21.51
C ALA A 196 -0.68 1.81 20.32
N ILE A 197 -0.54 2.46 19.16
CA ILE A 197 -0.01 1.88 17.93
C ILE A 197 1.00 2.85 17.31
N ILE A 198 2.12 2.30 16.82
CA ILE A 198 3.10 3.03 16.02
C ILE A 198 3.18 2.35 14.66
N SER A 199 2.98 3.13 13.60
CA SER A 199 3.10 2.67 12.21
C SER A 199 4.19 3.46 11.51
N CYS A 200 5.22 2.77 10.99
CA CYS A 200 6.36 3.39 10.33
C CYS A 200 6.33 3.10 8.82
N ALA A 201 6.44 4.13 8.00
CA ALA A 201 6.60 4.02 6.54
C ALA A 201 7.56 5.12 6.06
N THR A 202 8.80 4.93 6.36
CA THR A 202 9.93 5.79 5.93
C THR A 202 10.87 5.00 5.03
N LEU A 203 11.62 5.70 4.22
CA LEU A 203 12.78 5.19 3.49
C LEU A 203 14.04 5.37 4.34
#